data_a766f0e236e01ea954b861eb3aab64f2
#
_entry.id   a766f0e236e01ea954b861eb3aab64f2
#
_cell.length_a   1.000
_cell.length_b   1.000
_cell.length_c   1.000
_cell.angle_alpha   90.00
_cell.angle_beta   90.00
_cell.angle_gamma   90.00
#
_symmetry.space_group_name_H-M   'P 1'
#
loop_
_entity.id
_entity.type
_entity.pdbx_description
1 polymer ?
#
loop_
_entity_poly.entity_id
_entity_poly.type
_entity_poly.pdbx_seq_one_letter_code
_entity_poly.pdbx_strand_id
1 'polypeptide(L)'
;GRTLDAPRRPRRYSEQQYLRSSEEMAELFADIPEALENTVEIAKRCTLELTLGKNYLPEFPIPEGMTTGEFFKAESRRGLEQRLARILDPDARDYAERRKVYHDRLEVELGVILDMGFPGYFLIVADFIQWAKDNGVPVGPGRGSGAGSLVAYALKITDLDPIEHELLFERFLVDVHCLVEPALFGVQVAQQGIRMR
;
A
#
# COMPACT_ATOMS: atom_id res chain seq x y z
N GLY A 1 -9.64 13.45 -18.00
CA GLY A 1 -8.98 12.85 -19.17
C GLY A 1 -9.10 13.73 -20.40
N ARG A 2 -8.12 13.63 -21.32
CA ARG A 2 -8.15 14.31 -22.62
C ARG A 2 -8.03 13.25 -23.71
N THR A 3 -8.71 13.46 -24.83
CA THR A 3 -8.57 12.59 -26.01
C THR A 3 -7.20 12.79 -26.68
N LEU A 4 -6.78 11.82 -27.49
CA LEU A 4 -5.50 11.90 -28.22
C LEU A 4 -5.45 13.12 -29.15
N ASP A 5 -6.57 13.50 -29.75
CA ASP A 5 -6.71 14.58 -30.74
C ASP A 5 -7.02 15.95 -30.11
N ALA A 6 -7.00 16.07 -28.77
CA ALA A 6 -7.30 17.33 -28.11
C ALA A 6 -6.27 18.41 -28.50
N PRO A 7 -6.69 19.57 -29.10
CA PRO A 7 -5.78 20.55 -29.67
C PRO A 7 -4.87 21.24 -28.66
N ARG A 8 -5.18 21.16 -27.35
CA ARG A 8 -4.40 21.71 -26.24
C ARG A 8 -3.73 20.63 -25.39
N ARG A 9 -3.57 19.41 -25.91
CA ARG A 9 -2.87 18.34 -25.20
C ARG A 9 -1.37 18.66 -25.20
N PRO A 10 -0.72 18.75 -24.02
CA PRO A 10 0.73 18.93 -23.98
C PRO A 10 1.42 17.68 -24.55
N ARG A 11 2.19 17.83 -25.60
CA ARG A 11 3.06 16.76 -26.13
C ARG A 11 4.30 16.68 -25.24
N ARG A 12 4.35 15.69 -24.34
CA ARG A 12 5.49 15.48 -23.43
C ARG A 12 6.57 14.59 -24.03
N TYR A 13 6.27 13.95 -25.15
CA TYR A 13 7.14 12.96 -25.81
C TYR A 13 7.40 13.41 -27.24
N SER A 14 8.61 13.11 -27.72
CA SER A 14 8.97 13.34 -29.12
C SER A 14 8.34 12.26 -30.02
N GLU A 15 8.33 12.51 -31.33
CA GLU A 15 7.86 11.55 -32.33
C GLU A 15 8.81 10.34 -32.47
N GLN A 16 10.01 10.43 -31.85
CA GLN A 16 11.01 9.35 -31.83
C GLN A 16 10.72 8.27 -30.78
N GLN A 17 9.70 8.45 -29.94
CA GLN A 17 9.32 7.48 -28.90
C GLN A 17 8.22 6.55 -29.40
N TYR A 18 8.61 5.55 -30.17
CA TYR A 18 7.74 4.50 -30.73
C TYR A 18 8.47 3.15 -30.69
N LEU A 19 7.75 2.06 -30.93
CA LEU A 19 8.33 0.72 -31.04
C LEU A 19 9.07 0.63 -32.38
N ARG A 20 10.40 0.64 -32.33
CA ARG A 20 11.27 0.55 -33.50
C ARG A 20 11.36 -0.88 -34.02
N SER A 21 11.65 -1.01 -35.33
CA SER A 21 11.96 -2.31 -35.91
C SER A 21 13.36 -2.80 -35.49
N SER A 22 13.63 -4.09 -35.72
CA SER A 22 14.94 -4.67 -35.44
C SER A 22 16.05 -4.02 -36.26
N GLU A 23 15.75 -3.65 -37.51
CA GLU A 23 16.65 -2.97 -38.43
C GLU A 23 16.97 -1.56 -37.95
N GLU A 24 15.96 -0.79 -37.56
CA GLU A 24 16.15 0.55 -36.99
C GLU A 24 16.95 0.52 -35.69
N MET A 25 16.76 -0.51 -34.86
CA MET A 25 17.55 -0.69 -33.65
C MET A 25 18.99 -1.06 -33.95
N ALA A 26 19.23 -1.92 -34.95
CA ALA A 26 20.56 -2.29 -35.37
C ALA A 26 21.36 -1.10 -35.96
N GLU A 27 20.69 -0.23 -36.71
CA GLU A 27 21.29 1.02 -37.20
C GLU A 27 21.59 2.01 -36.05
N LEU A 28 20.66 2.17 -35.13
CA LEU A 28 20.81 3.09 -34.00
C LEU A 28 21.95 2.70 -33.06
N PHE A 29 22.22 1.42 -32.88
CA PHE A 29 23.27 0.88 -32.01
C PHE A 29 24.42 0.24 -32.80
N ALA A 30 24.67 0.69 -34.05
CA ALA A 30 25.70 0.15 -34.90
C ALA A 30 27.13 0.29 -34.32
N ASP A 31 27.34 1.28 -33.46
CA ASP A 31 28.56 1.54 -32.71
C ASP A 31 28.73 0.67 -31.45
N ILE A 32 27.65 0.03 -30.98
CA ILE A 32 27.64 -0.83 -29.78
C ILE A 32 26.79 -2.09 -30.03
N PRO A 33 27.19 -2.98 -30.97
CA PRO A 33 26.37 -4.15 -31.30
C PRO A 33 26.15 -5.10 -30.12
N GLU A 34 27.08 -5.15 -29.16
CA GLU A 34 26.96 -5.95 -27.94
C GLU A 34 25.73 -5.55 -27.09
N ALA A 35 25.26 -4.31 -27.19
CA ALA A 35 24.05 -3.88 -26.51
C ALA A 35 22.82 -4.64 -27.01
N LEU A 36 22.74 -4.91 -28.32
CA LEU A 36 21.65 -5.68 -28.92
C LEU A 36 21.79 -7.19 -28.61
N GLU A 37 23.00 -7.73 -28.70
CA GLU A 37 23.26 -9.13 -28.32
C GLU A 37 22.87 -9.39 -26.87
N ASN A 38 23.21 -8.48 -25.95
CA ASN A 38 22.90 -8.59 -24.54
C ASN A 38 21.40 -8.53 -24.26
N THR A 39 20.57 -7.87 -25.09
CA THR A 39 19.10 -7.90 -24.91
C THR A 39 18.56 -9.32 -25.06
N VAL A 40 19.08 -10.08 -26.04
CA VAL A 40 18.72 -11.48 -26.28
C VAL A 40 19.20 -12.37 -25.12
N GLU A 41 20.44 -12.16 -24.65
CA GLU A 41 20.99 -12.91 -23.53
C GLU A 41 20.23 -12.65 -22.22
N ILE A 42 19.77 -11.42 -21.98
CA ILE A 42 18.91 -11.09 -20.86
C ILE A 42 17.55 -11.80 -21.00
N ALA A 43 16.94 -11.76 -22.19
CA ALA A 43 15.67 -12.44 -22.45
C ALA A 43 15.75 -13.95 -22.17
N LYS A 44 16.83 -14.60 -22.59
CA LYS A 44 17.08 -16.03 -22.32
C LYS A 44 17.18 -16.35 -20.82
N ARG A 45 17.66 -15.42 -20.00
CA ARG A 45 17.76 -15.58 -18.55
C ARG A 45 16.46 -15.29 -17.81
N CYS A 46 15.53 -14.57 -18.44
CA CYS A 46 14.20 -14.25 -17.88
C CYS A 46 13.25 -15.43 -18.10
N THR A 47 13.37 -16.46 -17.29
CA THR A 47 12.59 -17.73 -17.41
C THR A 47 11.55 -17.88 -16.30
N LEU A 48 11.21 -16.80 -15.59
CA LEU A 48 10.23 -16.83 -14.51
C LEU A 48 8.82 -17.06 -15.07
N GLU A 49 8.18 -18.16 -14.62
CA GLU A 49 6.77 -18.41 -14.86
C GLU A 49 5.93 -17.80 -13.73
N LEU A 50 5.02 -16.90 -14.09
CA LEU A 50 4.13 -16.26 -13.13
C LEU A 50 2.83 -17.05 -12.99
N THR A 51 2.50 -17.42 -11.76
CA THR A 51 1.17 -17.96 -11.44
C THR A 51 0.26 -16.80 -11.06
N LEU A 52 -0.59 -16.36 -12.00
CA LEU A 52 -1.52 -15.27 -11.77
C LEU A 52 -2.70 -15.71 -10.89
N GLY A 53 -3.25 -14.77 -10.11
CA GLY A 53 -4.42 -15.00 -9.25
C GLY A 53 -4.14 -15.80 -7.96
N LYS A 54 -2.86 -16.06 -7.64
CA LYS A 54 -2.47 -16.70 -6.39
C LYS A 54 -1.55 -15.78 -5.58
N ASN A 55 -1.99 -15.44 -4.36
CA ASN A 55 -1.19 -14.66 -3.42
C ASN A 55 -0.24 -15.58 -2.64
N TYR A 56 1.04 -15.26 -2.64
CA TYR A 56 2.08 -15.94 -1.87
C TYR A 56 2.57 -15.00 -0.76
N LEU A 57 1.81 -14.94 0.34
CA LEU A 57 2.23 -14.19 1.52
C LEU A 57 2.92 -15.13 2.50
N PRO A 58 4.07 -14.75 3.09
CA PRO A 58 4.67 -15.50 4.18
C PRO A 58 3.71 -15.59 5.37
N GLU A 59 3.76 -16.70 6.11
CA GLU A 59 3.05 -16.82 7.38
C GLU A 59 3.79 -16.02 8.46
N PHE A 60 3.07 -15.12 9.11
CA PHE A 60 3.61 -14.39 10.26
C PHE A 60 3.51 -15.26 11.50
N PRO A 61 4.60 -15.40 12.32
CA PRO A 61 4.55 -16.16 13.54
C PRO A 61 3.63 -15.47 14.56
N ILE A 62 2.62 -16.19 15.03
CA ILE A 62 1.64 -15.71 16.00
C ILE A 62 1.72 -16.54 17.28
N PRO A 63 1.30 -16.02 18.45
CA PRO A 63 1.21 -16.77 19.69
C PRO A 63 0.29 -17.99 19.56
N GLU A 64 0.64 -19.05 20.28
CA GLU A 64 -0.13 -20.28 20.32
C GLU A 64 -1.57 -20.03 20.83
N GLY A 65 -2.54 -20.59 20.16
CA GLY A 65 -3.95 -20.46 20.52
C GLY A 65 -4.66 -19.23 19.94
N MET A 66 -3.99 -18.41 19.13
CA MET A 66 -4.60 -17.27 18.43
C MET A 66 -4.62 -17.51 16.91
N THR A 67 -5.58 -16.90 16.23
CA THR A 67 -5.55 -16.74 14.77
C THR A 67 -4.79 -15.46 14.38
N THR A 68 -4.29 -15.40 13.13
CA THR A 68 -3.62 -14.19 12.60
C THR A 68 -4.52 -12.97 12.71
N GLY A 69 -5.84 -13.11 12.47
CA GLY A 69 -6.80 -12.02 12.58
C GLY A 69 -6.99 -11.53 14.01
N GLU A 70 -7.05 -12.44 15.00
CA GLU A 70 -7.16 -12.07 16.42
C GLU A 70 -5.91 -11.35 16.91
N PHE A 71 -4.73 -11.86 16.57
CA PHE A 71 -3.46 -11.23 16.92
C PHE A 71 -3.33 -9.85 16.28
N PHE A 72 -3.67 -9.72 15.00
CA PHE A 72 -3.66 -8.44 14.28
C PHE A 72 -4.58 -7.40 14.95
N LYS A 73 -5.82 -7.78 15.32
CA LYS A 73 -6.74 -6.89 16.05
C LYS A 73 -6.17 -6.46 17.40
N ALA A 74 -5.62 -7.40 18.16
CA ALA A 74 -5.05 -7.14 19.48
C ALA A 74 -3.87 -6.16 19.38
N GLU A 75 -2.93 -6.40 18.48
CA GLU A 75 -1.76 -5.54 18.28
C GLU A 75 -2.15 -4.15 17.77
N SER A 76 -3.09 -4.05 16.84
CA SER A 76 -3.57 -2.76 16.32
C SER A 76 -4.25 -1.94 17.42
N ARG A 77 -5.12 -2.55 18.24
CA ARG A 77 -5.75 -1.87 19.38
C ARG A 77 -4.73 -1.44 20.43
N ARG A 78 -3.80 -2.33 20.78
CA ARG A 78 -2.71 -2.02 21.71
C ARG A 78 -1.84 -0.86 21.21
N GLY A 79 -1.50 -0.88 19.93
CA GLY A 79 -0.71 0.17 19.30
C GLY A 79 -1.45 1.50 19.24
N LEU A 80 -2.75 1.49 18.96
CA LEU A 80 -3.58 2.71 19.01
C LEU A 80 -3.57 3.33 20.40
N GLU A 81 -3.78 2.55 21.47
CA GLU A 81 -3.74 3.09 22.85
C GLU A 81 -2.39 3.75 23.17
N GLN A 82 -1.27 3.15 22.70
CA GLN A 82 0.05 3.74 22.88
C GLN A 82 0.21 5.08 22.14
N ARG A 83 -0.43 5.23 20.95
CA ARG A 83 -0.45 6.50 20.20
C ARG A 83 -1.33 7.53 20.92
N LEU A 84 -2.55 7.15 21.29
CA LEU A 84 -3.50 8.04 21.96
C LEU A 84 -2.97 8.59 23.29
N ALA A 85 -2.28 7.77 24.08
CA ALA A 85 -1.62 8.21 25.30
C ALA A 85 -0.56 9.32 25.10
N ARG A 86 -0.09 9.53 23.86
CA ARG A 86 0.91 10.56 23.52
C ARG A 86 0.29 11.81 22.90
N ILE A 87 -0.85 11.66 22.22
CA ILE A 87 -1.46 12.74 21.41
C ILE A 87 -2.72 13.34 22.04
N LEU A 88 -3.39 12.61 22.95
CA LEU A 88 -4.58 13.10 23.63
C LEU A 88 -4.27 13.45 25.10
N ASP A 89 -4.75 14.61 25.53
CA ASP A 89 -4.73 15.00 26.92
C ASP A 89 -5.93 14.37 27.65
N PRO A 90 -5.71 13.49 28.67
CA PRO A 90 -6.79 12.83 29.41
C PRO A 90 -7.71 13.81 30.15
N ASP A 91 -7.23 15.01 30.48
CA ASP A 91 -7.96 16.04 31.22
C ASP A 91 -8.75 16.98 30.27
N ALA A 92 -8.59 16.83 28.96
CA ALA A 92 -9.31 17.64 27.98
C ALA A 92 -10.82 17.30 27.97
N ARG A 93 -11.68 18.34 27.85
CA ARG A 93 -13.14 18.18 27.85
C ARG A 93 -13.68 17.28 26.73
N ASP A 94 -12.98 17.25 25.59
CA ASP A 94 -13.32 16.49 24.38
C ASP A 94 -12.57 15.16 24.29
N TYR A 95 -11.83 14.77 25.34
CA TYR A 95 -11.01 13.54 25.34
C TYR A 95 -11.81 12.30 24.92
N ALA A 96 -12.98 12.08 25.55
CA ALA A 96 -13.79 10.88 25.26
C ALA A 96 -14.34 10.86 23.83
N GLU A 97 -14.73 12.03 23.31
CA GLU A 97 -15.24 12.17 21.95
C GLU A 97 -14.11 11.93 20.91
N ARG A 98 -12.97 12.59 21.09
CA ARG A 98 -11.80 12.39 20.21
C ARG A 98 -11.34 10.95 20.24
N ARG A 99 -11.18 10.34 21.41
CA ARG A 99 -10.80 8.94 21.56
C ARG A 99 -11.78 8.02 20.81
N LYS A 100 -13.08 8.29 20.90
CA LYS A 100 -14.11 7.54 20.20
C LYS A 100 -13.92 7.57 18.68
N VAL A 101 -13.58 8.71 18.09
CA VAL A 101 -13.35 8.87 16.65
C VAL A 101 -12.23 7.93 16.18
N TYR A 102 -11.12 7.85 16.93
CA TYR A 102 -10.02 6.94 16.60
C TYR A 102 -10.44 5.47 16.69
N HIS A 103 -11.17 5.09 17.74
CA HIS A 103 -11.64 3.71 17.89
C HIS A 103 -12.63 3.31 16.79
N ASP A 104 -13.60 4.14 16.51
CA ASP A 104 -14.59 3.87 15.46
C ASP A 104 -13.89 3.69 14.09
N ARG A 105 -12.93 4.55 13.75
CA ARG A 105 -12.15 4.46 12.54
C ARG A 105 -11.29 3.19 12.50
N LEU A 106 -10.63 2.83 13.60
CA LEU A 106 -9.81 1.62 13.68
C LEU A 106 -10.64 0.38 13.41
N GLU A 107 -11.82 0.25 14.03
CA GLU A 107 -12.68 -0.94 13.86
C GLU A 107 -13.16 -1.08 12.41
N VAL A 108 -13.47 0.02 11.73
CA VAL A 108 -13.84 0.01 10.30
C VAL A 108 -12.66 -0.51 9.46
N GLU A 109 -11.45 0.04 9.66
CA GLU A 109 -10.28 -0.38 8.91
C GLU A 109 -9.89 -1.83 9.17
N LEU A 110 -9.95 -2.28 10.44
CA LEU A 110 -9.70 -3.67 10.82
C LEU A 110 -10.66 -4.64 10.11
N GLY A 111 -11.96 -4.30 10.04
CA GLY A 111 -12.95 -5.09 9.31
C GLY A 111 -12.56 -5.26 7.84
N VAL A 112 -12.28 -4.16 7.16
CA VAL A 112 -11.93 -4.16 5.73
C VAL A 112 -10.64 -4.95 5.46
N ILE A 113 -9.58 -4.74 6.25
CA ILE A 113 -8.29 -5.41 6.05
C ILE A 113 -8.44 -6.93 6.27
N LEU A 114 -9.27 -7.36 7.23
CA LEU A 114 -9.53 -8.77 7.48
C LEU A 114 -10.34 -9.41 6.35
N ASP A 115 -11.38 -8.74 5.87
CA ASP A 115 -12.22 -9.19 4.76
C ASP A 115 -11.39 -9.35 3.47
N MET A 116 -10.40 -8.49 3.28
CA MET A 116 -9.46 -8.56 2.16
C MET A 116 -8.38 -9.66 2.33
N GLY A 117 -8.23 -10.25 3.51
CA GLY A 117 -7.26 -11.32 3.78
C GLY A 117 -5.82 -10.85 3.96
N PHE A 118 -5.58 -9.57 4.33
CA PHE A 118 -4.23 -9.00 4.48
C PHE A 118 -3.72 -8.76 5.91
N PRO A 119 -4.27 -9.33 6.99
CA PRO A 119 -3.75 -9.08 8.33
C PRO A 119 -2.29 -9.49 8.48
N GLY A 120 -1.88 -10.63 7.90
CA GLY A 120 -0.49 -11.10 7.93
C GLY A 120 0.48 -10.14 7.24
N TYR A 121 0.07 -9.53 6.13
CA TYR A 121 0.88 -8.52 5.44
C TYR A 121 1.20 -7.32 6.34
N PHE A 122 0.20 -6.76 7.02
CA PHE A 122 0.42 -5.65 7.95
C PHE A 122 1.35 -6.02 9.10
N LEU A 123 1.22 -7.23 9.66
CA LEU A 123 2.09 -7.71 10.73
C LEU A 123 3.54 -7.85 10.27
N ILE A 124 3.76 -8.42 9.08
CA ILE A 124 5.11 -8.54 8.49
C ILE A 124 5.74 -7.17 8.26
N VAL A 125 4.97 -6.22 7.70
CA VAL A 125 5.47 -4.85 7.44
C VAL A 125 5.79 -4.14 8.74
N ALA A 126 4.93 -4.28 9.77
CA ALA A 126 5.18 -3.70 11.09
C ALA A 126 6.45 -4.27 11.73
N ASP A 127 6.67 -5.58 11.62
CA ASP A 127 7.82 -6.27 12.20
C ASP A 127 9.14 -5.77 11.61
N PHE A 128 9.30 -5.77 10.29
CA PHE A 128 10.58 -5.33 9.72
C PHE A 128 10.82 -3.82 9.86
N ILE A 129 9.77 -2.99 9.86
CA ILE A 129 9.90 -1.55 10.14
C ILE A 129 10.31 -1.33 11.59
N GLN A 130 9.70 -2.03 12.55
CA GLN A 130 10.05 -1.92 13.94
C GLN A 130 11.49 -2.43 14.19
N TRP A 131 11.85 -3.56 13.57
CA TRP A 131 13.24 -4.05 13.64
C TRP A 131 14.24 -3.00 13.15
N ALA A 132 13.96 -2.35 12.02
CA ALA A 132 14.82 -1.30 11.49
C ALA A 132 14.97 -0.13 12.48
N LYS A 133 13.86 0.35 13.05
CA LYS A 133 13.86 1.43 14.05
C LYS A 133 14.65 1.05 15.30
N ASP A 134 14.47 -0.18 15.79
CA ASP A 134 15.15 -0.69 17.01
C ASP A 134 16.65 -0.92 16.80
N ASN A 135 17.09 -1.12 15.55
CA ASN A 135 18.50 -1.30 15.19
C ASN A 135 19.15 -0.01 14.64
N GLY A 136 18.52 1.16 14.82
CA GLY A 136 19.09 2.45 14.43
C GLY A 136 19.13 2.68 12.92
N VAL A 137 18.39 1.90 12.13
CA VAL A 137 18.21 2.11 10.69
C VAL A 137 17.15 3.17 10.47
N PRO A 138 17.44 4.31 9.79
CA PRO A 138 16.47 5.36 9.56
C PRO A 138 15.28 4.88 8.73
N VAL A 139 14.06 5.12 9.23
CA VAL A 139 12.82 4.85 8.54
C VAL A 139 12.03 6.14 8.40
N GLY A 140 11.56 6.46 7.19
CA GLY A 140 10.72 7.63 6.95
C GLY A 140 9.33 7.51 7.60
N PRO A 141 8.61 8.64 7.77
CA PRO A 141 7.32 8.68 8.48
C PRO A 141 6.18 7.99 7.74
N GLY A 142 6.41 7.49 6.55
CA GLY A 142 5.43 6.92 5.65
C GLY A 142 5.39 7.65 4.30
N ARG A 143 4.85 7.00 3.28
CA ARG A 143 4.71 7.56 1.93
C ARG A 143 3.47 7.00 1.24
N GLY A 144 3.03 7.71 0.19
CA GLY A 144 1.90 7.28 -0.64
C GLY A 144 0.60 7.17 0.16
N SER A 145 -0.27 6.30 -0.28
CA SER A 145 -1.59 6.08 0.31
C SER A 145 -1.56 5.40 1.69
N GLY A 146 -0.48 4.70 2.03
CA GLY A 146 -0.32 4.03 3.33
C GLY A 146 -0.45 4.96 4.53
N ALA A 147 -0.11 6.25 4.35
CA ALA A 147 -0.31 7.28 5.37
C ALA A 147 -1.79 7.52 5.73
N GLY A 148 -2.74 7.11 4.88
CA GLY A 148 -4.18 7.22 5.14
C GLY A 148 -4.75 6.12 6.04
N SER A 149 -3.97 5.10 6.41
CA SER A 149 -4.43 4.00 7.27
C SER A 149 -4.11 4.25 8.73
N LEU A 150 -5.15 4.26 9.57
CA LEU A 150 -5.02 4.33 11.02
C LEU A 150 -4.44 3.05 11.60
N VAL A 151 -4.73 1.90 11.00
CA VAL A 151 -4.10 0.61 11.36
C VAL A 151 -2.59 0.67 11.12
N ALA A 152 -2.14 1.22 9.99
CA ALA A 152 -0.71 1.40 9.72
C ALA A 152 -0.04 2.35 10.75
N TYR A 153 -0.74 3.42 11.16
CA TYR A 153 -0.28 4.31 12.23
C TYR A 153 -0.22 3.61 13.59
N ALA A 154 -1.25 2.85 13.94
CA ALA A 154 -1.31 2.09 15.20
C ALA A 154 -0.18 1.05 15.28
N LEU A 155 0.07 0.32 14.21
CA LEU A 155 1.14 -0.68 14.11
C LEU A 155 2.55 -0.05 13.91
N LYS A 156 2.70 1.27 13.97
CA LYS A 156 3.96 2.01 13.81
C LYS A 156 4.64 1.81 12.44
N ILE A 157 3.87 1.42 11.43
CA ILE A 157 4.29 1.38 10.04
C ILE A 157 4.46 2.80 9.53
N THR A 158 3.52 3.70 9.86
CA THR A 158 3.60 5.14 9.57
C THR A 158 3.66 5.95 10.86
N ASP A 159 4.19 7.17 10.78
CA ASP A 159 4.29 8.10 11.90
C ASP A 159 3.43 9.38 11.67
N LEU A 160 2.63 9.40 10.60
CA LEU A 160 1.64 10.44 10.31
C LEU A 160 0.27 10.01 10.83
N ASP A 161 -0.36 10.86 11.62
CA ASP A 161 -1.73 10.64 12.11
C ASP A 161 -2.74 10.92 10.99
N PRO A 162 -3.46 9.91 10.48
CA PRO A 162 -4.38 10.11 9.37
C PRO A 162 -5.63 10.91 9.75
N ILE A 163 -6.00 10.98 11.02
CA ILE A 163 -7.16 11.76 11.48
C ILE A 163 -6.79 13.22 11.61
N GLU A 164 -5.64 13.53 12.22
CA GLU A 164 -5.15 14.91 12.35
C GLU A 164 -4.91 15.56 10.97
N HIS A 165 -4.42 14.77 10.01
CA HIS A 165 -4.12 15.24 8.65
C HIS A 165 -5.27 15.03 7.65
N GLU A 166 -6.46 14.65 8.10
CA GLU A 166 -7.66 14.42 7.26
C GLU A 166 -7.40 13.46 6.06
N LEU A 167 -6.58 12.44 6.28
CA LEU A 167 -6.24 11.47 5.25
C LEU A 167 -7.30 10.39 5.13
N LEU A 168 -7.68 10.08 3.89
CA LEU A 168 -8.73 9.12 3.57
C LEU A 168 -8.17 7.70 3.45
N PHE A 169 -8.79 6.75 4.17
CA PHE A 169 -8.45 5.32 4.08
C PHE A 169 -8.79 4.72 2.71
N GLU A 170 -9.80 5.23 2.05
CA GLU A 170 -10.23 4.80 0.73
C GLU A 170 -9.12 4.92 -0.32
N ARG A 171 -8.23 5.90 -0.18
CA ARG A 171 -7.06 6.04 -1.07
C ARG A 171 -6.08 4.88 -0.92
N PHE A 172 -5.92 4.37 0.30
CA PHE A 172 -5.11 3.18 0.56
C PHE A 172 -5.76 1.93 -0.04
N LEU A 173 -7.09 1.77 0.08
CA LEU A 173 -7.82 0.65 -0.48
C LEU A 173 -7.70 0.55 -2.00
N VAL A 174 -7.76 1.68 -2.71
CA VAL A 174 -7.59 1.71 -4.18
C VAL A 174 -6.23 1.15 -4.58
N ASP A 175 -5.16 1.53 -3.90
CA ASP A 175 -3.81 1.09 -4.23
C ASP A 175 -3.58 -0.40 -3.89
N VAL A 176 -4.08 -0.87 -2.75
CA VAL A 176 -3.99 -2.28 -2.36
C VAL A 176 -4.83 -3.17 -3.28
N HIS A 177 -5.99 -2.68 -3.71
CA HIS A 177 -6.91 -3.43 -4.57
C HIS A 177 -6.42 -3.55 -6.02
N CYS A 178 -5.76 -2.54 -6.56
CA CYS A 178 -5.09 -2.64 -7.86
C CYS A 178 -4.02 -3.75 -7.91
N LEU A 179 -3.54 -4.21 -6.75
CA LEU A 179 -2.61 -5.33 -6.65
C LEU A 179 -3.29 -6.70 -6.59
N VAL A 180 -4.59 -6.76 -6.30
CA VAL A 180 -5.26 -8.03 -5.93
C VAL A 180 -6.41 -8.45 -6.85
N GLU A 181 -7.32 -7.56 -7.25
CA GLU A 181 -8.35 -7.85 -8.30
C GLU A 181 -9.21 -6.62 -8.67
N PRO A 182 -9.30 -6.25 -9.95
CA PRO A 182 -10.11 -5.10 -10.39
C PRO A 182 -11.64 -5.28 -10.28
N ALA A 183 -12.13 -6.52 -10.18
CA ALA A 183 -13.56 -6.84 -10.34
C ALA A 183 -14.39 -6.74 -9.05
N LEU A 184 -13.81 -6.85 -7.86
CA LEU A 184 -14.54 -6.90 -6.58
C LEU A 184 -14.78 -5.54 -5.93
N PHE A 185 -14.05 -4.50 -6.31
CA PHE A 185 -14.09 -3.19 -5.68
C PHE A 185 -15.44 -2.48 -5.76
N GLY A 186 -16.09 -2.54 -6.91
CA GLY A 186 -17.40 -1.87 -7.12
C GLY A 186 -18.52 -2.46 -6.27
N VAL A 187 -18.44 -3.72 -5.91
CA VAL A 187 -19.50 -4.46 -5.18
C VAL A 187 -19.36 -4.25 -3.66
N GLN A 188 -18.15 -4.28 -3.14
CA GLN A 188 -17.91 -4.21 -1.68
C GLN A 188 -18.07 -2.81 -1.11
N VAL A 189 -17.61 -1.77 -1.82
CA VAL A 189 -17.81 -0.36 -1.42
C VAL A 189 -19.29 0.02 -1.46
N ALA A 190 -20.06 -0.51 -2.41
CA ALA A 190 -21.50 -0.28 -2.50
C ALA A 190 -22.28 -0.99 -1.37
N GLN A 191 -21.83 -2.16 -0.91
CA GLN A 191 -22.48 -2.90 0.17
C GLN A 191 -22.23 -2.32 1.57
N GLN A 192 -21.11 -1.63 1.79
CA GLN A 192 -20.80 -1.01 3.08
C GLN A 192 -21.34 0.41 3.25
N GLY A 193 -22.07 0.93 2.26
CA GLY A 193 -22.73 2.25 2.37
C GLY A 193 -21.77 3.45 2.41
N ILE A 194 -20.52 3.26 2.05
CA ILE A 194 -19.52 4.33 1.96
C ILE A 194 -19.82 5.14 0.70
N ARG A 195 -20.62 6.18 0.84
CA ARG A 195 -20.82 7.18 -0.23
C ARG A 195 -19.58 8.05 -0.31
N MET A 196 -18.85 7.91 -1.42
CA MET A 196 -17.87 8.93 -1.79
C MET A 196 -18.62 10.29 -1.97
N ARG A 197 -18.28 11.27 -1.18
CA ARG A 197 -18.62 12.68 -1.39
C ARG A 197 -17.48 13.40 -2.06
#